data_c8fe39a5ddf6e3602e3c0ec880d03dc8
#
_entry.id   c8fe39a5ddf6e3602e3c0ec880d03dc8
#
_cell.length_a   1.000
_cell.length_b   1.000
_cell.length_c   1.000
_cell.angle_alpha   90.00
_cell.angle_beta   90.00
_cell.angle_gamma   90.00
#
_symmetry.space_group_name_H-M   'P 1'
#
loop_
_entity.id
_entity.type
_entity.pdbx_description
1 polymer ?
#
loop_
_entity_poly.entity_id
_entity_poly.type
_entity_poly.pdbx_seq_one_letter_code
_entity_poly.pdbx_strand_id
1 'polypeptide(L)'
;IMRVCLSIHRNDLEKAFESYDLMSEHYFTHATPTLFNAGSNREQFASCFLLSMNDDSIDGIYKTLKDCALISQHSGGIGLHIHNVRAKDSFIAGTNGKSNGIVPMLRVFNDTARYVDQGGGKRNGSFAIYLEPWHADIFEFLELRKNHGNELERARDLFYALWIPDLFMKKVEADEDLSLIHISEPTRQEA
;
A
#
# COMPACT_ATOMS: atom_id res chain seq x y z
N ILE A 1 3.53 29.56 0.61
CA ILE A 1 4.76 29.07 1.28
C ILE A 1 4.66 29.39 2.78
N MET A 2 4.52 30.66 3.22
CA MET A 2 4.55 31.07 4.64
C MET A 2 3.62 30.23 5.56
N ARG A 3 2.35 29.97 5.15
CA ARG A 3 1.43 29.11 5.90
C ARG A 3 2.04 27.73 6.20
N VAL A 4 2.75 27.16 5.24
CA VAL A 4 3.40 25.82 5.38
C VAL A 4 4.55 25.91 6.36
N CYS A 5 5.42 26.89 6.24
CA CYS A 5 6.56 27.08 7.15
C CYS A 5 6.13 27.32 8.61
N LEU A 6 5.12 28.18 8.81
CA LEU A 6 4.54 28.43 10.13
C LEU A 6 3.92 27.17 10.75
N SER A 7 3.21 26.37 9.95
CA SER A 7 2.59 25.14 10.42
C SER A 7 3.62 24.08 10.82
N ILE A 8 4.69 23.91 10.03
CA ILE A 8 5.74 22.93 10.30
C ILE A 8 6.54 23.30 11.55
N HIS A 9 6.93 24.56 11.67
CA HIS A 9 7.76 25.02 12.77
C HIS A 9 6.96 25.52 13.98
N ARG A 10 5.64 25.61 13.85
CA ARG A 10 4.70 26.03 14.92
C ARG A 10 5.13 27.37 15.57
N ASN A 11 5.73 27.32 16.76
CA ASN A 11 6.09 28.50 17.53
C ASN A 11 7.51 29.03 17.29
N ASP A 12 8.30 28.33 16.45
CA ASP A 12 9.67 28.74 16.11
C ASP A 12 9.65 29.61 14.84
N LEU A 13 9.50 30.91 15.04
CA LEU A 13 9.41 31.87 13.94
C LEU A 13 10.72 32.02 13.16
N GLU A 14 11.88 31.90 13.82
CA GLU A 14 13.17 32.01 13.14
C GLU A 14 13.33 30.89 12.11
N LYS A 15 13.09 29.65 12.51
CA LYS A 15 13.09 28.50 11.58
C LYS A 15 12.02 28.59 10.50
N ALA A 16 10.85 29.15 10.83
CA ALA A 16 9.81 29.35 9.84
C ALA A 16 10.23 30.36 8.75
N PHE A 17 10.90 31.44 9.10
CA PHE A 17 11.44 32.41 8.16
C PHE A 17 12.61 31.83 7.35
N GLU A 18 13.56 31.14 8.00
CA GLU A 18 14.63 30.43 7.30
C GLU A 18 14.10 29.46 6.24
N SER A 19 13.13 28.63 6.61
CA SER A 19 12.48 27.70 5.67
C SER A 19 11.72 28.42 4.56
N TYR A 20 11.10 29.57 4.86
CA TYR A 20 10.44 30.40 3.86
C TYR A 20 11.43 30.93 2.82
N ASP A 21 12.56 31.47 3.26
CA ASP A 21 13.59 32.01 2.40
C ASP A 21 14.16 30.92 1.50
N LEU A 22 14.55 29.76 2.05
CA LEU A 22 15.06 28.63 1.30
C LEU A 22 14.06 28.11 0.25
N MET A 23 12.76 28.02 0.60
CA MET A 23 11.73 27.63 -0.37
C MET A 23 11.49 28.70 -1.44
N SER A 24 11.57 29.99 -1.08
CA SER A 24 11.36 31.10 -2.00
C SER A 24 12.50 31.23 -3.00
N GLU A 25 13.70 30.88 -2.58
CA GLU A 25 14.91 30.83 -3.42
C GLU A 25 15.08 29.51 -4.18
N HIS A 26 14.08 28.61 -4.09
CA HIS A 26 14.04 27.31 -4.78
C HIS A 26 15.11 26.28 -4.37
N TYR A 27 15.69 26.37 -3.18
CA TYR A 27 16.60 25.34 -2.69
C TYR A 27 15.90 24.00 -2.43
N PHE A 28 14.64 24.03 -1.98
CA PHE A 28 13.82 22.83 -1.83
C PHE A 28 12.32 23.16 -1.88
N THR A 29 11.50 22.12 -1.95
CA THR A 29 10.05 22.22 -1.77
C THR A 29 9.54 21.01 -1.01
N HIS A 30 8.45 21.18 -0.26
CA HIS A 30 7.78 20.08 0.37
C HIS A 30 6.93 19.28 -0.62
N ALA A 31 6.66 18.00 -0.27
CA ALA A 31 5.75 17.16 -1.04
C ALA A 31 4.32 17.72 -1.01
N THR A 32 3.56 17.40 -2.05
CA THR A 32 2.19 17.89 -2.26
C THR A 32 1.28 17.74 -1.02
N PRO A 33 1.23 16.60 -0.29
CA PRO A 33 0.40 16.47 0.90
C PRO A 33 0.78 17.47 2.01
N THR A 34 2.06 17.73 2.22
CA THR A 34 2.52 18.75 3.17
C THR A 34 2.05 20.13 2.76
N LEU A 35 2.21 20.48 1.48
CA LEU A 35 1.79 21.78 0.96
C LEU A 35 0.27 22.01 1.09
N PHE A 36 -0.55 20.97 0.93
CA PHE A 36 -2.00 21.07 1.06
C PHE A 36 -2.49 21.05 2.51
N ASN A 37 -1.91 20.21 3.35
CA ASN A 37 -2.45 19.94 4.68
C ASN A 37 -1.84 20.81 5.79
N ALA A 38 -0.65 21.39 5.58
CA ALA A 38 -0.03 22.26 6.57
C ALA A 38 -0.93 23.45 6.89
N GLY A 39 -1.19 23.73 8.17
CA GLY A 39 -2.07 24.79 8.63
C GLY A 39 -3.55 24.56 8.31
N SER A 40 -3.97 23.32 8.11
CA SER A 40 -5.35 22.90 8.03
C SER A 40 -5.80 22.28 9.36
N ASN A 41 -7.13 22.03 9.49
CA ASN A 41 -7.69 21.40 10.70
C ASN A 41 -7.16 19.99 10.97
N ARG A 42 -6.61 19.31 9.96
CA ARG A 42 -5.95 18.01 10.07
C ARG A 42 -4.65 18.07 9.30
N GLU A 43 -3.57 18.26 10.02
CA GLU A 43 -2.24 18.35 9.46
C GLU A 43 -1.68 16.94 9.23
N GLN A 44 -1.43 16.62 7.97
CA GLN A 44 -0.69 15.43 7.56
C GLN A 44 0.50 15.87 6.72
N PHE A 45 1.71 15.75 7.25
CA PHE A 45 2.92 16.18 6.55
C PHE A 45 3.58 15.07 5.76
N ALA A 46 3.39 13.81 6.15
CA ALA A 46 3.91 12.68 5.42
C ALA A 46 3.16 12.48 4.10
N SER A 47 3.91 12.23 3.03
CA SER A 47 3.35 11.98 1.69
C SER A 47 3.20 10.50 1.36
N CYS A 48 4.02 9.64 1.97
CA CYS A 48 4.11 8.22 1.67
C CYS A 48 4.12 7.40 2.97
N PHE A 49 3.42 6.30 2.93
CA PHE A 49 3.25 5.39 4.06
C PHE A 49 3.53 3.96 3.63
N LEU A 50 4.28 3.23 4.42
CA LEU A 50 4.50 1.80 4.25
C LEU A 50 3.69 1.05 5.29
N LEU A 51 2.90 0.10 4.82
CA LEU A 51 2.06 -0.75 5.67
C LEU A 51 2.33 -2.22 5.34
N SER A 52 2.17 -3.05 6.35
CA SER A 52 2.08 -4.50 6.18
C SER A 52 0.64 -4.93 6.45
N MET A 53 0.19 -6.01 5.82
CA MET A 53 -1.04 -6.65 6.19
C MET A 53 -0.95 -7.07 7.67
N ASN A 54 -1.92 -6.63 8.49
CA ASN A 54 -1.86 -6.87 9.93
C ASN A 54 -1.88 -8.35 10.27
N ASP A 55 -2.77 -9.09 9.60
CA ASP A 55 -2.97 -10.52 9.85
C ASP A 55 -3.73 -11.14 8.67
N ASP A 56 -3.55 -12.46 8.46
CA ASP A 56 -4.28 -13.24 7.47
C ASP A 56 -5.66 -13.69 8.03
N SER A 57 -6.43 -12.70 8.44
CA SER A 57 -7.80 -12.85 8.94
C SER A 57 -8.70 -11.76 8.37
N ILE A 58 -10.01 -11.95 8.42
CA ILE A 58 -10.96 -10.93 7.98
C ILE A 58 -10.77 -9.64 8.79
N ASP A 59 -10.59 -9.74 10.09
CA ASP A 59 -10.37 -8.56 10.95
C ASP A 59 -9.07 -7.83 10.57
N GLY A 60 -7.97 -8.55 10.43
CA GLY A 60 -6.66 -7.99 10.05
C GLY A 60 -6.68 -7.34 8.66
N ILE A 61 -7.31 -7.99 7.68
CA ILE A 61 -7.46 -7.47 6.30
C ILE A 61 -8.29 -6.18 6.30
N TYR A 62 -9.47 -6.19 6.94
CA TYR A 62 -10.33 -5.01 6.97
C TYR A 62 -9.79 -3.87 7.84
N LYS A 63 -9.04 -4.19 8.89
CA LYS A 63 -8.29 -3.17 9.65
C LYS A 63 -7.25 -2.48 8.77
N THR A 64 -6.45 -3.25 8.04
CA THR A 64 -5.46 -2.72 7.10
C THR A 64 -6.14 -1.88 6.00
N LEU A 65 -7.26 -2.34 5.46
CA LEU A 65 -8.07 -1.61 4.48
C LEU A 65 -8.55 -0.25 5.03
N LYS A 66 -9.04 -0.23 6.26
CA LYS A 66 -9.45 0.99 6.95
C LYS A 66 -8.29 1.97 7.10
N ASP A 67 -7.12 1.49 7.51
CA ASP A 67 -5.93 2.33 7.67
C ASP A 67 -5.50 2.92 6.31
N CYS A 68 -5.52 2.11 5.25
CA CYS A 68 -5.29 2.58 3.88
C CYS A 68 -6.31 3.66 3.47
N ALA A 69 -7.58 3.46 3.74
CA ALA A 69 -8.64 4.42 3.42
C ALA A 69 -8.44 5.77 4.12
N LEU A 70 -8.09 5.75 5.41
CA LEU A 70 -7.84 6.96 6.20
C LEU A 70 -6.61 7.74 5.71
N ILE A 71 -5.55 7.05 5.32
CA ILE A 71 -4.35 7.67 4.75
C ILE A 71 -4.67 8.28 3.39
N SER A 72 -5.34 7.54 2.53
CA SER A 72 -5.73 7.98 1.18
C SER A 72 -6.65 9.19 1.20
N GLN A 73 -7.58 9.27 2.15
CA GLN A 73 -8.46 10.42 2.34
C GLN A 73 -7.69 11.74 2.48
N HIS A 74 -6.46 11.69 2.98
CA HIS A 74 -5.57 12.85 3.15
C HIS A 74 -4.48 12.94 2.08
N SER A 75 -4.72 12.33 0.91
CA SER A 75 -3.80 12.36 -0.23
C SER A 75 -2.44 11.67 0.04
N GLY A 76 -2.37 10.75 0.99
CA GLY A 76 -1.20 9.93 1.25
C GLY A 76 -1.05 8.82 0.20
N GLY A 77 0.16 8.61 -0.30
CA GLY A 77 0.52 7.42 -1.09
C GLY A 77 0.83 6.24 -0.16
N ILE A 78 0.43 5.03 -0.55
CA ILE A 78 0.55 3.83 0.28
C ILE A 78 1.35 2.77 -0.46
N GLY A 79 2.35 2.19 0.21
CA GLY A 79 2.97 0.94 -0.16
C GLY A 79 2.49 -0.15 0.81
N LEU A 80 1.74 -1.12 0.32
CA LEU A 80 1.18 -2.20 1.13
C LEU A 80 1.80 -3.54 0.75
N HIS A 81 2.38 -4.20 1.72
CA HIS A 81 2.93 -5.54 1.62
C HIS A 81 1.91 -6.60 2.06
N ILE A 82 1.63 -7.58 1.19
CA ILE A 82 0.55 -8.57 1.40
C ILE A 82 1.04 -10.03 1.36
N HIS A 83 2.34 -10.28 1.43
CA HIS A 83 2.92 -11.61 1.28
C HIS A 83 2.43 -12.63 2.30
N ASN A 84 1.96 -12.19 3.48
CA ASN A 84 1.45 -13.04 4.55
C ASN A 84 -0.03 -13.46 4.37
N VAL A 85 -0.71 -13.01 3.32
CA VAL A 85 -2.08 -13.46 3.01
C VAL A 85 -2.01 -14.79 2.28
N ARG A 86 -2.81 -15.75 2.72
CA ARG A 86 -2.87 -17.09 2.11
C ARG A 86 -3.36 -17.06 0.67
N ALA A 87 -2.82 -17.94 -0.14
CA ALA A 87 -3.19 -18.12 -1.52
C ALA A 87 -4.58 -18.77 -1.70
N LYS A 88 -5.09 -18.72 -2.92
CA LYS A 88 -6.29 -19.44 -3.34
C LYS A 88 -6.16 -20.94 -3.04
N ASP A 89 -7.27 -21.56 -2.69
CA ASP A 89 -7.39 -22.97 -2.33
C ASP A 89 -6.66 -23.41 -1.06
N SER A 90 -5.98 -22.50 -0.35
CA SER A 90 -5.41 -22.77 0.96
C SER A 90 -6.53 -23.11 1.97
N PHE A 91 -6.28 -24.09 2.83
CA PHE A 91 -7.24 -24.53 3.84
C PHE A 91 -7.43 -23.48 4.93
N ILE A 92 -8.69 -23.28 5.34
CA ILE A 92 -9.08 -22.38 6.43
C ILE A 92 -9.63 -23.23 7.59
N ALA A 93 -8.81 -23.41 8.62
CA ALA A 93 -9.17 -24.25 9.76
C ALA A 93 -10.45 -23.79 10.49
N GLY A 94 -10.65 -22.48 10.63
CA GLY A 94 -11.79 -21.90 11.34
C GLY A 94 -13.16 -22.14 10.68
N THR A 95 -13.21 -22.31 9.36
CA THR A 95 -14.45 -22.52 8.59
C THR A 95 -14.51 -23.89 7.93
N ASN A 96 -13.43 -24.66 8.00
CA ASN A 96 -13.24 -25.92 7.27
C ASN A 96 -13.43 -25.74 5.75
N GLY A 97 -13.12 -24.55 5.23
CA GLY A 97 -13.28 -24.16 3.85
C GLY A 97 -11.94 -23.89 3.15
N LYS A 98 -12.03 -23.28 1.97
CA LYS A 98 -10.87 -22.89 1.17
C LYS A 98 -10.82 -21.38 0.96
N SER A 99 -9.62 -20.84 0.89
CA SER A 99 -9.38 -19.43 0.59
C SER A 99 -9.73 -19.10 -0.87
N ASN A 100 -10.29 -17.92 -1.08
CA ASN A 100 -10.48 -17.36 -2.42
C ASN A 100 -9.21 -16.68 -2.98
N GLY A 101 -8.13 -16.61 -2.17
CA GLY A 101 -6.86 -15.99 -2.55
C GLY A 101 -6.86 -14.47 -2.51
N ILE A 102 -5.77 -13.89 -3.03
CA ILE A 102 -5.53 -12.42 -2.95
C ILE A 102 -6.34 -11.63 -3.97
N VAL A 103 -6.76 -12.20 -5.10
CA VAL A 103 -7.42 -11.45 -6.17
C VAL A 103 -8.74 -10.83 -5.72
N PRO A 104 -9.71 -11.56 -5.13
CA PRO A 104 -10.94 -10.95 -4.62
C PRO A 104 -10.70 -9.92 -3.52
N MET A 105 -9.72 -10.16 -2.64
CA MET A 105 -9.31 -9.21 -1.61
C MET A 105 -8.82 -7.90 -2.25
N LEU A 106 -7.91 -7.96 -3.22
CA LEU A 106 -7.35 -6.78 -3.88
C LEU A 106 -8.41 -5.98 -4.66
N ARG A 107 -9.48 -6.61 -5.13
CA ARG A 107 -10.63 -5.90 -5.71
C ARG A 107 -11.32 -5.01 -4.69
N VAL A 108 -11.47 -5.45 -3.45
CA VAL A 108 -12.02 -4.62 -2.38
C VAL A 108 -11.11 -3.41 -2.11
N PHE A 109 -9.80 -3.60 -2.10
CA PHE A 109 -8.83 -2.49 -2.00
C PHE A 109 -8.91 -1.54 -3.20
N ASN A 110 -9.08 -2.06 -4.41
CA ASN A 110 -9.26 -1.29 -5.64
C ASN A 110 -10.49 -0.38 -5.57
N ASP A 111 -11.63 -0.96 -5.21
CA ASP A 111 -12.88 -0.19 -5.11
C ASP A 111 -12.85 0.80 -3.96
N THR A 112 -12.18 0.46 -2.86
CA THR A 112 -11.94 1.39 -1.74
C THR A 112 -11.05 2.55 -2.18
N ALA A 113 -9.97 2.30 -2.92
CA ALA A 113 -9.11 3.36 -3.45
C ALA A 113 -9.88 4.35 -4.31
N ARG A 114 -10.78 3.87 -5.18
CA ARG A 114 -11.67 4.70 -5.98
C ARG A 114 -12.69 5.48 -5.14
N TYR A 115 -13.28 4.82 -4.14
CA TYR A 115 -14.33 5.42 -3.30
C TYR A 115 -13.80 6.54 -2.41
N VAL A 116 -12.63 6.34 -1.76
CA VAL A 116 -12.08 7.32 -0.82
C VAL A 116 -11.46 8.54 -1.51
N ASP A 117 -11.30 8.47 -2.82
CA ASP A 117 -10.89 9.59 -3.67
C ASP A 117 -12.07 10.51 -3.93
N GLN A 118 -12.56 11.15 -2.89
CA GLN A 118 -13.76 12.02 -2.93
C GLN A 118 -13.46 13.45 -3.39
N GLY A 119 -12.51 13.59 -4.29
CA GLY A 119 -12.31 14.75 -5.13
C GLY A 119 -12.57 16.13 -4.55
N GLY A 120 -11.70 16.67 -3.78
CA GLY A 120 -11.70 18.09 -3.42
C GLY A 120 -10.70 18.91 -4.25
N GLY A 121 -10.37 18.47 -5.48
CA GLY A 121 -9.33 19.10 -6.30
C GLY A 121 -7.91 18.85 -5.78
N LYS A 122 -7.75 17.94 -4.82
CA LYS A 122 -6.47 17.49 -4.28
C LYS A 122 -5.96 16.29 -5.07
N ARG A 123 -4.68 15.98 -4.89
CA ARG A 123 -4.06 14.79 -5.46
C ARG A 123 -4.73 13.51 -4.93
N ASN A 124 -5.05 12.58 -5.83
CA ASN A 124 -5.57 11.27 -5.49
C ASN A 124 -4.53 10.46 -4.72
N GLY A 125 -4.96 9.74 -3.69
CA GLY A 125 -4.15 8.73 -3.05
C GLY A 125 -3.85 7.59 -4.04
N SER A 126 -2.73 6.90 -3.84
CA SER A 126 -2.37 5.75 -4.66
C SER A 126 -1.94 4.59 -3.78
N PHE A 127 -2.38 3.36 -4.13
CA PHE A 127 -2.02 2.14 -3.43
C PHE A 127 -1.07 1.34 -4.31
N ALA A 128 0.16 1.15 -3.86
CA ALA A 128 1.13 0.24 -4.45
C ALA A 128 1.16 -1.04 -3.63
N ILE A 129 0.84 -2.15 -4.26
CA ILE A 129 0.76 -3.47 -3.63
C ILE A 129 2.04 -4.24 -3.95
N TYR A 130 2.67 -4.78 -2.90
CA TYR A 130 3.91 -5.55 -3.00
C TYR A 130 3.66 -7.00 -2.66
N LEU A 131 4.12 -7.90 -3.54
CA LEU A 131 4.05 -9.34 -3.35
C LEU A 131 5.41 -9.97 -3.63
N GLU A 132 5.74 -11.02 -2.90
CA GLU A 132 6.94 -11.83 -3.13
C GLU A 132 6.73 -12.82 -4.28
N PRO A 133 7.76 -13.07 -5.13
CA PRO A 133 7.60 -13.86 -6.35
C PRO A 133 7.33 -15.36 -6.13
N TRP A 134 7.50 -15.86 -4.92
CA TRP A 134 7.16 -17.25 -4.56
C TRP A 134 5.74 -17.45 -4.01
N HIS A 135 4.94 -16.39 -3.90
CA HIS A 135 3.55 -16.51 -3.49
C HIS A 135 2.75 -17.34 -4.52
N ALA A 136 1.91 -18.28 -4.06
CA ALA A 136 1.24 -19.20 -4.97
C ALA A 136 0.29 -18.53 -5.96
N ASP A 137 -0.30 -17.37 -5.61
CA ASP A 137 -1.16 -16.56 -6.50
C ASP A 137 -0.35 -15.56 -7.36
N ILE A 138 0.95 -15.75 -7.56
CA ILE A 138 1.81 -14.78 -8.25
C ILE A 138 1.38 -14.54 -9.69
N PHE A 139 0.96 -15.57 -10.40
CA PHE A 139 0.55 -15.46 -11.80
C PHE A 139 -0.74 -14.64 -11.94
N GLU A 140 -1.73 -14.87 -11.09
CA GLU A 140 -2.97 -14.10 -11.05
C GLU A 140 -2.69 -12.64 -10.63
N PHE A 141 -1.75 -12.42 -9.72
CA PHE A 141 -1.31 -11.08 -9.32
C PHE A 141 -0.73 -10.29 -10.49
N LEU A 142 0.09 -10.90 -11.33
CA LEU A 142 0.67 -10.27 -12.52
C LEU A 142 -0.37 -9.94 -13.60
N GLU A 143 -1.52 -10.62 -13.57
CA GLU A 143 -2.62 -10.43 -14.51
C GLU A 143 -3.60 -9.30 -14.13
N LEU A 144 -3.55 -8.80 -12.89
CA LEU A 144 -4.55 -7.88 -12.32
C LEU A 144 -4.75 -6.58 -13.12
N ARG A 145 -3.76 -6.13 -13.87
CA ARG A 145 -3.83 -4.90 -14.70
C ARG A 145 -4.06 -5.16 -16.20
N LYS A 146 -4.20 -6.39 -16.63
CA LYS A 146 -4.46 -6.67 -18.04
C LYS A 146 -5.74 -5.99 -18.54
N ASN A 147 -5.71 -5.48 -19.77
CA ASN A 147 -6.84 -4.76 -20.39
C ASN A 147 -7.90 -5.69 -20.98
N HIS A 148 -7.71 -7.00 -20.89
CA HIS A 148 -8.58 -8.02 -21.43
C HIS A 148 -8.79 -9.16 -20.41
N GLY A 149 -9.73 -10.04 -20.69
CA GLY A 149 -10.07 -11.17 -19.84
C GLY A 149 -11.24 -10.87 -18.90
N ASN A 150 -11.38 -11.70 -17.87
CA ASN A 150 -12.48 -11.59 -16.92
C ASN A 150 -12.30 -10.38 -15.98
N GLU A 151 -13.24 -9.43 -16.01
CA GLU A 151 -13.22 -8.24 -15.16
C GLU A 151 -13.26 -8.57 -13.65
N LEU A 152 -13.81 -9.72 -13.27
CA LEU A 152 -13.81 -10.17 -11.87
C LEU A 152 -12.41 -10.55 -11.36
N GLU A 153 -11.45 -10.68 -12.25
CA GLU A 153 -10.04 -10.99 -11.96
C GLU A 153 -9.13 -9.79 -12.19
N ARG A 154 -9.68 -8.58 -12.23
CA ARG A 154 -8.93 -7.34 -12.48
C ARG A 154 -9.09 -6.34 -11.33
N ALA A 155 -8.03 -5.59 -11.06
CA ALA A 155 -8.00 -4.51 -10.09
C ALA A 155 -7.03 -3.43 -10.59
N ARG A 156 -7.45 -2.66 -11.61
CA ARG A 156 -6.55 -1.82 -12.43
C ARG A 156 -6.15 -0.50 -11.80
N ASP A 157 -6.89 -0.03 -10.81
CA ASP A 157 -6.62 1.26 -10.17
C ASP A 157 -5.51 1.16 -9.10
N LEU A 158 -5.11 -0.07 -8.75
CA LEU A 158 -3.95 -0.33 -7.89
C LEU A 158 -2.67 -0.38 -8.71
N PHE A 159 -1.55 -0.08 -8.06
CA PHE A 159 -0.22 -0.29 -8.61
C PHE A 159 0.37 -1.57 -8.04
N TYR A 160 1.14 -2.29 -8.84
CA TYR A 160 1.70 -3.57 -8.46
C TYR A 160 3.21 -3.58 -8.60
N ALA A 161 3.88 -4.16 -7.62
CA ALA A 161 5.31 -4.36 -7.61
C ALA A 161 5.66 -5.72 -6.99
N LEU A 162 6.77 -6.28 -7.41
CA LEU A 162 7.33 -7.47 -6.79
C LEU A 162 8.34 -7.05 -5.72
N TRP A 163 8.25 -7.68 -4.56
CA TRP A 163 9.31 -7.63 -3.57
C TRP A 163 10.31 -8.73 -3.87
N ILE A 164 11.37 -8.37 -4.59
CA ILE A 164 12.33 -9.34 -5.13
C ILE A 164 13.48 -9.57 -4.16
N PRO A 165 13.59 -10.76 -3.54
CA PRO A 165 14.70 -11.10 -2.65
C PRO A 165 15.89 -11.63 -3.42
N ASP A 166 17.05 -11.67 -2.75
CA ASP A 166 18.30 -12.18 -3.31
C ASP A 166 18.19 -13.62 -3.84
N LEU A 167 17.39 -14.46 -3.17
CA LEU A 167 17.17 -15.83 -3.61
C LEU A 167 16.56 -15.89 -5.01
N PHE A 168 15.58 -15.04 -5.30
CA PHE A 168 14.98 -14.95 -6.64
C PHE A 168 16.04 -14.59 -7.69
N MET A 169 16.86 -13.58 -7.40
CA MET A 169 17.91 -13.12 -8.31
C MET A 169 18.96 -14.24 -8.58
N LYS A 170 19.37 -14.96 -7.53
CA LYS A 170 20.29 -16.11 -7.67
C LYS A 170 19.68 -17.22 -8.52
N LYS A 171 18.39 -17.51 -8.35
CA LYS A 171 17.68 -18.50 -9.17
C LYS A 171 17.59 -18.09 -10.64
N VAL A 172 17.31 -16.81 -10.91
CA VAL A 172 17.29 -16.26 -12.27
C VAL A 172 18.67 -16.34 -12.91
N GLU A 173 19.74 -15.96 -12.18
CA GLU A 173 21.12 -16.02 -12.68
C GLU A 173 21.57 -17.46 -13.00
N ALA A 174 21.11 -18.43 -12.20
CA ALA A 174 21.43 -19.84 -12.36
C ALA A 174 20.52 -20.58 -13.35
N ASP A 175 19.49 -19.91 -13.89
CA ASP A 175 18.43 -20.50 -14.72
C ASP A 175 17.73 -21.68 -14.02
N GLU A 176 17.44 -21.52 -12.73
CA GLU A 176 16.83 -22.53 -11.88
C GLU A 176 15.37 -22.22 -11.54
N ASP A 177 14.62 -23.28 -11.25
CA ASP A 177 13.22 -23.16 -10.82
C ASP A 177 13.08 -22.52 -9.43
N LEU A 178 12.02 -21.73 -9.27
CA LEU A 178 11.57 -21.20 -7.99
C LEU A 178 10.25 -21.87 -7.60
N SER A 179 10.24 -22.58 -6.46
CA SER A 179 9.01 -23.19 -5.95
C SER A 179 8.06 -22.15 -5.39
N LEU A 180 6.79 -22.25 -5.76
CA LEU A 180 5.73 -21.42 -5.17
C LEU A 180 5.35 -21.97 -3.79
N ILE A 181 5.09 -21.07 -2.84
CA ILE A 181 4.77 -21.42 -1.45
C ILE A 181 3.31 -21.04 -1.17
N HIS A 182 2.53 -22.04 -0.71
CA HIS A 182 1.25 -21.79 -0.08
C HIS A 182 1.50 -21.39 1.38
N ILE A 183 1.12 -20.17 1.73
CA ILE A 183 1.16 -19.73 3.13
C ILE A 183 0.02 -20.44 3.84
N SER A 184 0.38 -21.39 4.71
CA SER A 184 -0.53 -22.03 5.67
C SER A 184 -0.53 -21.22 6.97
N GLU A 185 -1.60 -21.33 7.75
CA GLU A 185 -1.60 -20.75 9.10
C GLU A 185 -0.35 -21.21 9.85
N PRO A 186 0.33 -20.29 10.59
CA PRO A 186 1.47 -20.69 11.40
C PRO A 186 0.97 -21.79 12.36
N THR A 187 1.56 -22.96 12.24
CA THR A 187 1.40 -24.00 13.25
C THR A 187 1.73 -23.33 14.58
N ARG A 188 0.76 -23.24 15.50
CA ARG A 188 1.05 -22.90 16.88
C ARG A 188 2.12 -23.90 17.32
N GLN A 189 3.34 -23.45 17.46
CA GLN A 189 4.30 -24.17 18.27
C GLN A 189 3.69 -24.16 19.68
N GLU A 190 3.17 -25.29 20.07
CA GLU A 190 2.87 -25.54 21.47
C GLU A 190 4.18 -25.40 22.23
N ALA A 191 4.23 -24.36 23.06
CA ALA A 191 5.28 -24.17 24.05
C ALA A 191 5.03 -25.11 25.25
#